data_7d531eca8319273c906675de9949d5d9
#
_entry.id   7d531eca8319273c906675de9949d5d9
#
_cell.length_a   1.000
_cell.length_b   1.000
_cell.length_c   1.000
_cell.angle_alpha   90.00
_cell.angle_beta   90.00
_cell.angle_gamma   90.00
#
_symmetry.space_group_name_H-M   'P 1'
#
loop_
_entity.id
_entity.type
_entity.pdbx_description
1 polymer ?
#
loop_
_entity_poly.entity_id
_entity_poly.type
_entity_poly.pdbx_seq_one_letter_code
_entity_poly.pdbx_strand_id
1 'polypeptide(L)'
;MKKRTNKMKMLAALTVVTLTASAVLYGCGGNSGSKAASSKAGSSAAVSSAKSSQAAAVDVTKVADRLKNEITYNDKLAEPEAETIDILYPGLPKDKIKAMKIYVSSSGGTAEEIAVFEANDEDTAKTIETKLNERIETQKASFKNYVPEELKRLEKAFVIRKGNYVYLSVSADPDKAKSIIEEN
;
A
#
# COMPACT_ATOMS: atom_id res chain seq x y z
N MET A 1 -30.80 -40.78 -11.91
CA MET A 1 -29.46 -40.78 -12.50
C MET A 1 -29.47 -40.12 -13.88
N LYS A 2 -28.99 -38.88 -14.00
CA LYS A 2 -28.77 -38.24 -15.30
C LYS A 2 -27.73 -37.13 -15.15
N LYS A 3 -26.49 -37.42 -15.57
CA LYS A 3 -25.41 -36.48 -15.64
C LYS A 3 -25.72 -35.44 -16.74
N ARG A 4 -25.73 -34.15 -16.42
CA ARG A 4 -25.72 -33.07 -17.39
C ARG A 4 -24.32 -32.44 -17.40
N THR A 5 -23.56 -32.75 -18.43
CA THR A 5 -22.32 -32.06 -18.80
C THR A 5 -22.67 -30.79 -19.56
N ASN A 6 -22.41 -29.62 -18.95
CA ASN A 6 -22.46 -28.36 -19.67
C ASN A 6 -21.08 -28.06 -20.26
N LYS A 7 -20.98 -28.22 -21.56
CA LYS A 7 -19.86 -27.71 -22.38
C LYS A 7 -20.07 -26.20 -22.59
N MET A 8 -19.24 -25.37 -21.96
CA MET A 8 -19.21 -23.94 -22.25
C MET A 8 -18.21 -23.68 -23.36
N LYS A 9 -18.71 -23.17 -24.46
CA LYS A 9 -17.97 -22.88 -25.71
C LYS A 9 -17.12 -21.62 -25.49
N MET A 10 -15.80 -21.75 -25.72
CA MET A 10 -14.87 -20.63 -25.90
C MET A 10 -15.22 -19.86 -27.17
N LEU A 11 -15.42 -18.56 -27.07
CA LEU A 11 -15.34 -17.63 -28.19
C LEU A 11 -14.04 -16.84 -28.04
N ALA A 12 -13.11 -17.11 -28.94
CA ALA A 12 -11.91 -16.31 -29.13
C ALA A 12 -12.26 -15.13 -30.05
N ALA A 13 -12.07 -13.92 -29.60
CA ALA A 13 -12.09 -12.73 -30.46
C ALA A 13 -10.68 -12.13 -30.51
N LEU A 14 -10.05 -12.30 -31.65
CA LEU A 14 -8.76 -11.74 -32.04
C LEU A 14 -9.02 -10.33 -32.57
N THR A 15 -8.54 -9.28 -31.91
CA THR A 15 -8.46 -7.94 -32.52
C THR A 15 -7.01 -7.52 -32.64
N VAL A 16 -6.57 -7.47 -33.86
CA VAL A 16 -5.32 -6.88 -34.34
C VAL A 16 -5.52 -5.37 -34.42
N VAL A 17 -4.71 -4.58 -33.78
CA VAL A 17 -4.61 -3.14 -34.01
C VAL A 17 -3.19 -2.77 -34.38
N THR A 18 -3.06 -2.18 -35.53
CA THR A 18 -1.87 -1.82 -36.29
C THR A 18 -1.11 -0.64 -35.69
N LEU A 19 0.22 -0.73 -35.78
CA LEU A 19 1.20 0.35 -35.57
C LEU A 19 0.98 1.50 -36.56
N THR A 20 1.08 2.75 -36.07
CA THR A 20 1.50 3.87 -36.93
C THR A 20 2.64 4.62 -36.21
N ALA A 21 3.81 4.52 -36.82
CA ALA A 21 4.98 5.32 -36.53
C ALA A 21 4.84 6.71 -37.18
N SER A 22 5.12 7.78 -36.43
CA SER A 22 5.34 9.10 -36.99
C SER A 22 6.62 9.69 -36.40
N ALA A 23 7.67 9.65 -37.23
CA ALA A 23 8.91 10.38 -36.99
C ALA A 23 8.76 11.80 -37.56
N VAL A 24 9.13 12.81 -36.81
CA VAL A 24 9.35 14.17 -37.31
C VAL A 24 10.72 14.64 -36.85
N LEU A 25 11.65 14.64 -37.80
CA LEU A 25 12.93 15.33 -37.75
C LEU A 25 12.74 16.71 -38.41
N TYR A 26 13.21 17.77 -37.79
CA TYR A 26 13.68 19.05 -38.39
C TYR A 26 14.16 19.92 -37.20
N GLY A 27 15.27 20.58 -37.24
CA GLY A 27 16.19 20.96 -38.25
C GLY A 27 17.25 21.83 -37.61
N CYS A 28 18.47 21.65 -38.12
CA CYS A 28 19.66 22.39 -37.79
C CYS A 28 19.62 23.79 -38.43
N GLY A 29 20.08 24.82 -37.74
CA GLY A 29 20.31 26.13 -38.33
C GLY A 29 21.36 26.89 -37.52
N GLY A 30 22.61 26.82 -37.98
CA GLY A 30 23.70 27.64 -37.48
C GLY A 30 23.67 29.04 -38.07
N ASN A 31 24.27 30.00 -37.39
CA ASN A 31 25.22 30.90 -37.98
C ASN A 31 26.01 31.71 -36.96
N SER A 32 27.24 31.95 -37.34
CA SER A 32 28.35 32.64 -36.68
C SER A 32 28.14 34.16 -36.47
N GLY A 33 28.85 34.73 -35.50
CA GLY A 33 29.12 36.16 -35.54
C GLY A 33 29.59 36.76 -34.22
N SER A 34 30.86 36.70 -33.97
CA SER A 34 31.81 37.66 -33.38
C SER A 34 31.46 38.67 -32.29
N LYS A 35 32.21 38.57 -31.23
CA LYS A 35 33.04 39.60 -30.49
C LYS A 35 32.35 40.54 -29.48
N ALA A 36 32.85 40.40 -28.32
CA ALA A 36 33.54 41.37 -27.43
C ALA A 36 32.75 41.89 -26.23
N ALA A 37 33.38 41.57 -25.12
CA ALA A 37 33.72 42.38 -23.95
C ALA A 37 32.70 42.59 -22.82
N SER A 38 33.12 42.00 -21.68
CA SER A 38 33.19 42.60 -20.35
C SER A 38 31.92 42.95 -19.61
N SER A 39 31.60 42.25 -18.59
CA SER A 39 31.85 42.57 -17.18
C SER A 39 30.95 41.73 -16.25
N LYS A 40 31.59 41.12 -15.30
CA LYS A 40 31.23 40.82 -13.92
C LYS A 40 29.77 41.06 -13.49
N ALA A 41 29.11 40.00 -13.11
CA ALA A 41 28.49 39.90 -11.79
C ALA A 41 28.15 38.41 -11.53
N GLY A 42 28.73 37.88 -10.47
CA GLY A 42 28.43 36.52 -10.02
C GLY A 42 27.00 36.40 -9.48
N SER A 43 26.33 35.36 -9.86
CA SER A 43 25.22 34.85 -9.08
C SER A 43 25.40 33.35 -9.04
N SER A 44 25.90 32.88 -7.92
CA SER A 44 25.96 31.48 -7.57
C SER A 44 24.50 30.94 -7.53
N ALA A 45 24.10 30.26 -8.58
CA ALA A 45 22.96 29.35 -8.47
C ALA A 45 23.43 28.21 -7.55
N ALA A 46 23.02 28.31 -6.29
CA ALA A 46 23.10 27.21 -5.36
C ALA A 46 22.25 26.06 -5.95
N VAL A 47 22.93 25.05 -6.47
CA VAL A 47 22.35 23.75 -6.71
C VAL A 47 22.01 23.21 -5.34
N SER A 48 20.74 23.37 -4.95
CA SER A 48 20.19 22.71 -3.79
C SER A 48 20.19 21.22 -4.09
N SER A 49 21.29 20.57 -3.72
CA SER A 49 21.31 19.12 -3.60
C SER A 49 20.26 18.76 -2.55
N ALA A 50 19.08 18.35 -3.01
CA ALA A 50 18.14 17.68 -2.17
C ALA A 50 18.86 16.42 -1.65
N LYS A 51 19.40 16.54 -0.43
CA LYS A 51 19.89 15.43 0.36
C LYS A 51 18.68 14.54 0.57
N SER A 52 18.50 13.49 -0.24
CA SER A 52 17.59 12.42 0.07
C SER A 52 18.12 11.82 1.37
N SER A 53 17.49 12.21 2.47
CA SER A 53 17.67 11.52 3.73
C SER A 53 17.13 10.11 3.47
N GLN A 54 18.03 9.17 3.29
CA GLN A 54 17.70 7.76 3.29
C GLN A 54 17.16 7.48 4.69
N ALA A 55 15.84 7.52 4.84
CA ALA A 55 15.18 7.12 6.07
C ALA A 55 15.65 5.70 6.39
N ALA A 56 16.03 5.47 7.64
CA ALA A 56 16.41 4.13 8.07
C ALA A 56 15.29 3.15 7.68
N ALA A 57 15.66 2.00 7.14
CA ALA A 57 14.67 0.99 6.74
C ALA A 57 13.82 0.60 7.97
N VAL A 58 12.50 0.71 7.83
CA VAL A 58 11.57 0.35 8.91
C VAL A 58 11.50 -1.17 9.02
N ASP A 59 11.69 -1.70 10.21
CA ASP A 59 11.48 -3.12 10.50
C ASP A 59 9.98 -3.38 10.69
N VAL A 60 9.35 -3.96 9.67
CA VAL A 60 7.92 -4.29 9.62
C VAL A 60 7.49 -5.15 10.81
N THR A 61 8.30 -6.15 11.17
CA THR A 61 7.99 -7.05 12.29
C THR A 61 8.05 -6.29 13.62
N LYS A 62 9.10 -5.50 13.82
CA LYS A 62 9.27 -4.73 15.05
C LYS A 62 8.13 -3.74 15.27
N VAL A 63 7.67 -3.04 14.21
CA VAL A 63 6.55 -2.10 14.33
C VAL A 63 5.26 -2.83 14.65
N ALA A 64 4.97 -3.95 13.95
CA ALA A 64 3.77 -4.75 14.24
C ALA A 64 3.78 -5.33 15.66
N ASP A 65 4.93 -5.78 16.14
CA ASP A 65 5.10 -6.30 17.50
C ASP A 65 4.93 -5.20 18.56
N ARG A 66 5.43 -3.98 18.32
CA ARG A 66 5.18 -2.83 19.17
C ARG A 66 3.68 -2.51 19.25
N LEU A 67 3.00 -2.41 18.10
CA LEU A 67 1.56 -2.20 18.08
C LEU A 67 0.81 -3.27 18.87
N LYS A 68 1.19 -4.55 18.72
CA LYS A 68 0.57 -5.67 19.44
C LYS A 68 0.83 -5.61 20.96
N ASN A 69 2.03 -5.25 21.38
CA ASN A 69 2.44 -5.37 22.77
C ASN A 69 2.18 -4.10 23.59
N GLU A 70 2.18 -2.93 22.96
CA GLU A 70 2.01 -1.65 23.65
C GLU A 70 0.56 -1.16 23.69
N ILE A 71 -0.33 -1.74 22.85
CA ILE A 71 -1.77 -1.44 22.83
C ILE A 71 -2.52 -2.59 23.51
N THR A 72 -3.58 -2.25 24.24
CA THR A 72 -4.47 -3.26 24.84
C THR A 72 -5.54 -3.67 23.83
N TYR A 73 -5.68 -4.98 23.63
CA TYR A 73 -6.71 -5.60 22.78
C TYR A 73 -7.67 -6.42 23.65
N ASN A 74 -8.92 -6.54 23.19
CA ASN A 74 -9.94 -7.31 23.87
C ASN A 74 -9.79 -8.81 23.65
N ASP A 75 -9.25 -9.17 22.46
CA ASP A 75 -8.93 -10.56 22.11
C ASP A 75 -7.42 -10.76 22.00
N LYS A 76 -7.02 -12.02 22.06
CA LYS A 76 -5.65 -12.40 21.74
C LYS A 76 -5.44 -12.23 20.23
N LEU A 77 -4.42 -11.49 19.86
CA LEU A 77 -4.03 -11.36 18.46
C LEU A 77 -3.06 -12.49 18.08
N ALA A 78 -3.34 -13.14 16.95
CA ALA A 78 -2.53 -14.19 16.36
C ALA A 78 -2.18 -13.87 14.91
N GLU A 79 -1.06 -14.42 14.45
CA GLU A 79 -0.67 -14.36 13.04
C GLU A 79 -1.55 -15.32 12.23
N PRO A 80 -2.20 -14.87 11.16
CA PRO A 80 -3.01 -15.72 10.31
C PRO A 80 -2.15 -16.62 9.43
N GLU A 81 -2.66 -17.81 9.09
CA GLU A 81 -2.05 -18.69 8.09
C GLU A 81 -2.08 -18.05 6.69
N ALA A 82 -1.18 -18.49 5.80
CA ALA A 82 -1.01 -17.90 4.48
C ALA A 82 -2.30 -17.91 3.63
N GLU A 83 -3.08 -18.98 3.71
CA GLU A 83 -4.36 -19.14 3.02
C GLU A 83 -5.41 -18.17 3.58
N THR A 84 -5.37 -17.90 4.88
CA THR A 84 -6.24 -16.93 5.53
C THR A 84 -5.95 -15.51 5.04
N ILE A 85 -4.68 -15.17 4.80
CA ILE A 85 -4.30 -13.85 4.25
C ILE A 85 -4.97 -13.62 2.89
N ASP A 86 -5.07 -14.64 2.03
CA ASP A 86 -5.73 -14.53 0.73
C ASP A 86 -7.24 -14.27 0.84
N ILE A 87 -7.86 -14.80 1.89
CA ILE A 87 -9.27 -14.57 2.20
C ILE A 87 -9.49 -13.16 2.77
N LEU A 88 -8.61 -12.72 3.67
CA LEU A 88 -8.70 -11.41 4.31
C LEU A 88 -8.43 -10.26 3.35
N TYR A 89 -7.47 -10.44 2.43
CA TYR A 89 -6.99 -9.42 1.49
C TYR A 89 -6.99 -9.93 0.05
N PRO A 90 -8.18 -10.13 -0.55
CA PRO A 90 -8.28 -10.67 -1.91
C PRO A 90 -7.62 -9.75 -2.93
N GLY A 91 -6.73 -10.33 -3.74
CA GLY A 91 -5.98 -9.58 -4.76
C GLY A 91 -4.81 -8.74 -4.22
N LEU A 92 -4.32 -9.05 -3.02
CA LEU A 92 -3.08 -8.48 -2.50
C LEU A 92 -1.90 -8.89 -3.42
N PRO A 93 -1.05 -7.93 -3.88
CA PRO A 93 0.06 -8.22 -4.80
C PRO A 93 1.26 -8.83 -4.05
N LYS A 94 1.13 -10.07 -3.57
CA LYS A 94 2.11 -10.73 -2.71
C LYS A 94 3.52 -10.82 -3.30
N ASP A 95 3.62 -11.00 -4.62
CA ASP A 95 4.87 -11.05 -5.37
C ASP A 95 5.64 -9.72 -5.39
N LYS A 96 4.96 -8.61 -5.04
CA LYS A 96 5.52 -7.26 -4.96
C LYS A 96 5.64 -6.73 -3.53
N ILE A 97 5.41 -7.58 -2.55
CA ILE A 97 5.57 -7.25 -1.12
C ILE A 97 6.95 -7.74 -0.68
N LYS A 98 7.76 -6.83 -0.16
CA LYS A 98 9.11 -7.15 0.35
C LYS A 98 9.07 -7.75 1.75
N ALA A 99 8.19 -7.22 2.62
CA ALA A 99 7.95 -7.72 3.95
C ALA A 99 6.52 -7.43 4.40
N MET A 100 5.96 -8.29 5.23
CA MET A 100 4.68 -8.07 5.88
C MET A 100 4.61 -8.73 7.24
N LYS A 101 3.84 -8.13 8.15
CA LYS A 101 3.47 -8.73 9.44
C LYS A 101 2.02 -8.38 9.75
N ILE A 102 1.22 -9.40 10.02
CA ILE A 102 -0.23 -9.29 10.23
C ILE A 102 -0.59 -9.99 11.53
N TYR A 103 -1.45 -9.36 12.31
CA TYR A 103 -2.08 -9.93 13.50
C TYR A 103 -3.57 -9.67 13.44
N VAL A 104 -4.38 -10.70 13.70
CA VAL A 104 -5.84 -10.64 13.73
C VAL A 104 -6.38 -11.25 15.02
N SER A 105 -7.60 -10.90 15.39
CA SER A 105 -8.34 -11.56 16.48
C SER A 105 -8.34 -13.08 16.29
N SER A 106 -7.84 -13.81 17.28
CA SER A 106 -7.71 -15.28 17.19
C SER A 106 -9.05 -16.01 17.33
N SER A 107 -10.02 -15.38 17.98
CA SER A 107 -11.38 -15.95 18.11
C SER A 107 -12.31 -15.56 16.97
N GLY A 108 -11.96 -14.50 16.20
CA GLY A 108 -12.87 -13.88 15.23
C GLY A 108 -14.02 -13.12 15.87
N GLY A 109 -14.03 -12.98 17.20
CA GLY A 109 -15.08 -12.28 17.94
C GLY A 109 -14.95 -10.77 17.96
N THR A 110 -13.78 -10.24 17.62
CA THR A 110 -13.51 -8.80 17.52
C THR A 110 -12.94 -8.43 16.16
N ALA A 111 -13.10 -7.17 15.76
CA ALA A 111 -12.54 -6.64 14.51
C ALA A 111 -11.06 -6.23 14.64
N GLU A 112 -10.44 -6.51 15.77
CA GLU A 112 -9.07 -6.10 16.07
C GLU A 112 -8.07 -6.68 15.09
N GLU A 113 -7.25 -5.81 14.50
CA GLU A 113 -6.33 -6.17 13.43
C GLU A 113 -5.16 -5.19 13.36
N ILE A 114 -3.97 -5.73 13.12
CA ILE A 114 -2.74 -5.00 12.80
C ILE A 114 -2.21 -5.57 11.49
N ALA A 115 -1.87 -4.71 10.52
CA ALA A 115 -1.14 -5.15 9.35
C ALA A 115 -0.10 -4.11 8.97
N VAL A 116 1.14 -4.54 8.79
CA VAL A 116 2.27 -3.70 8.40
C VAL A 116 2.92 -4.33 7.18
N PHE A 117 3.12 -3.52 6.14
CA PHE A 117 3.67 -3.94 4.86
C PHE A 117 4.83 -3.06 4.43
N GLU A 118 5.83 -3.65 3.79
CA GLU A 118 6.82 -2.99 2.96
C GLU A 118 6.64 -3.45 1.52
N ALA A 119 6.27 -2.53 0.63
CA ALA A 119 6.15 -2.78 -0.80
C ALA A 119 7.49 -2.60 -1.52
N ASN A 120 7.65 -3.21 -2.69
CA ASN A 120 8.83 -3.01 -3.53
C ASN A 120 8.92 -1.58 -4.09
N ASP A 121 7.77 -0.92 -4.29
CA ASP A 121 7.66 0.42 -4.85
C ASP A 121 6.39 1.15 -4.34
N GLU A 122 6.31 2.47 -4.60
CA GLU A 122 5.18 3.30 -4.16
C GLU A 122 3.85 2.95 -4.82
N ASP A 123 3.83 2.47 -6.05
CA ASP A 123 2.58 2.12 -6.75
C ASP A 123 2.01 0.82 -6.18
N THR A 124 2.88 -0.12 -5.81
CA THR A 124 2.51 -1.30 -5.04
C THR A 124 1.98 -0.90 -3.66
N ALA A 125 2.63 0.06 -2.97
CA ALA A 125 2.16 0.56 -1.68
C ALA A 125 0.77 1.21 -1.77
N LYS A 126 0.46 1.97 -2.83
CA LYS A 126 -0.89 2.50 -3.09
C LYS A 126 -1.92 1.39 -3.30
N THR A 127 -1.52 0.32 -4.01
CA THR A 127 -2.39 -0.84 -4.20
C THR A 127 -2.70 -1.53 -2.87
N ILE A 128 -1.68 -1.73 -2.03
CA ILE A 128 -1.84 -2.30 -0.68
C ILE A 128 -2.75 -1.39 0.17
N GLU A 129 -2.53 -0.06 0.19
CA GLU A 129 -3.37 0.91 0.88
C GLU A 129 -4.86 0.76 0.49
N THR A 130 -5.13 0.60 -0.81
CA THR A 130 -6.50 0.35 -1.30
C THR A 130 -7.06 -0.96 -0.73
N LYS A 131 -6.28 -2.05 -0.74
CA LYS A 131 -6.71 -3.35 -0.21
C LYS A 131 -6.98 -3.32 1.29
N LEU A 132 -6.20 -2.58 2.06
CA LEU A 132 -6.43 -2.41 3.49
C LEU A 132 -7.70 -1.59 3.78
N ASN A 133 -7.99 -0.56 2.99
CA ASN A 133 -9.26 0.17 3.09
C ASN A 133 -10.46 -0.71 2.71
N GLU A 134 -10.36 -1.52 1.65
CA GLU A 134 -11.38 -2.51 1.28
C GLU A 134 -11.62 -3.52 2.42
N ARG A 135 -10.55 -3.92 3.13
CA ARG A 135 -10.63 -4.81 4.30
C ARG A 135 -11.46 -4.19 5.42
N ILE A 136 -11.23 -2.92 5.77
CA ILE A 136 -12.02 -2.21 6.78
C ILE A 136 -13.50 -2.21 6.41
N GLU A 137 -13.86 -1.91 5.15
CA GLU A 137 -15.25 -1.89 4.71
C GLU A 137 -15.89 -3.29 4.74
N THR A 138 -15.13 -4.32 4.37
CA THR A 138 -15.59 -5.72 4.46
C THR A 138 -15.85 -6.12 5.91
N GLN A 139 -14.96 -5.73 6.84
CA GLN A 139 -15.19 -5.95 8.27
C GLN A 139 -16.44 -5.23 8.77
N LYS A 140 -16.64 -3.94 8.42
CA LYS A 140 -17.86 -3.20 8.79
C LYS A 140 -19.12 -3.93 8.33
N ALA A 141 -19.13 -4.42 7.09
CA ALA A 141 -20.26 -5.16 6.56
C ALA A 141 -20.51 -6.47 7.33
N SER A 142 -19.45 -7.20 7.68
CA SER A 142 -19.53 -8.47 8.41
C SER A 142 -20.00 -8.27 9.86
N PHE A 143 -19.37 -7.34 10.58
CA PHE A 143 -19.67 -7.09 11.99
C PHE A 143 -21.02 -6.42 12.22
N LYS A 144 -21.56 -5.70 11.24
CA LYS A 144 -22.88 -5.05 11.34
C LYS A 144 -24.00 -5.99 11.81
N ASN A 145 -23.96 -7.25 11.37
CA ASN A 145 -24.98 -8.25 11.70
C ASN A 145 -24.50 -9.32 12.70
N TYR A 146 -23.22 -9.30 13.09
CA TYR A 146 -22.63 -10.30 13.96
C TYR A 146 -22.34 -9.75 15.36
N VAL A 147 -21.51 -8.73 15.48
CA VAL A 147 -21.16 -8.03 16.72
C VAL A 147 -21.17 -6.52 16.43
N PRO A 148 -22.35 -5.87 16.42
CA PRO A 148 -22.51 -4.46 16.04
C PRO A 148 -21.66 -3.48 16.87
N GLU A 149 -21.30 -3.86 18.09
CA GLU A 149 -20.45 -3.05 18.98
C GLU A 149 -19.05 -2.79 18.39
N GLU A 150 -18.55 -3.71 17.54
CA GLU A 150 -17.25 -3.56 16.88
C GLU A 150 -17.25 -2.48 15.80
N LEU A 151 -18.42 -2.04 15.32
CA LEU A 151 -18.51 -0.91 14.39
C LEU A 151 -17.87 0.36 14.96
N LYS A 152 -18.00 0.61 16.27
CA LYS A 152 -17.36 1.76 16.93
C LYS A 152 -15.83 1.71 16.86
N ARG A 153 -15.25 0.50 16.86
CA ARG A 153 -13.82 0.29 16.69
C ARG A 153 -13.41 0.49 15.22
N LEU A 154 -14.20 -0.07 14.30
CA LEU A 154 -13.99 0.04 12.87
C LEU A 154 -14.16 1.47 12.34
N GLU A 155 -14.98 2.31 12.99
CA GLU A 155 -15.09 3.74 12.70
C GLU A 155 -13.78 4.51 13.01
N LYS A 156 -13.00 4.00 13.96
CA LYS A 156 -11.70 4.58 14.36
C LYS A 156 -10.52 3.90 13.66
N ALA A 157 -10.77 2.85 12.89
CA ALA A 157 -9.74 2.16 12.12
C ALA A 157 -9.13 3.11 11.08
N PHE A 158 -7.85 2.94 10.82
CA PHE A 158 -7.15 3.78 9.86
C PHE A 158 -6.11 2.98 9.07
N VAL A 159 -5.82 3.49 7.88
CA VAL A 159 -4.68 3.09 7.05
C VAL A 159 -3.76 4.30 6.88
N ILE A 160 -2.47 4.11 7.09
CA ILE A 160 -1.43 5.14 6.85
C ILE A 160 -0.43 4.58 5.86
N ARG A 161 -0.06 5.39 4.84
CA ARG A 161 1.04 5.08 3.92
C ARG A 161 2.17 6.11 4.08
N LYS A 162 3.40 5.62 4.24
CA LYS A 162 4.63 6.40 4.32
C LYS A 162 5.63 5.84 3.30
N GLY A 163 5.72 6.44 2.12
CA GLY A 163 6.53 5.90 1.02
C GLY A 163 6.06 4.49 0.63
N ASN A 164 6.97 3.52 0.75
CA ASN A 164 6.71 2.11 0.45
C ASN A 164 6.07 1.33 1.61
N TYR A 165 5.89 1.95 2.77
CA TYR A 165 5.31 1.29 3.94
C TYR A 165 3.83 1.61 4.07
N VAL A 166 3.03 0.58 4.41
CA VAL A 166 1.58 0.72 4.63
C VAL A 166 1.20 0.04 5.94
N TYR A 167 0.41 0.73 6.74
CA TYR A 167 0.02 0.33 8.09
C TYR A 167 -1.50 0.33 8.20
N LEU A 168 -2.07 -0.72 8.77
CA LEU A 168 -3.46 -0.80 9.22
C LEU A 168 -3.48 -0.99 10.73
N SER A 169 -4.33 -0.27 11.43
CA SER A 169 -4.67 -0.52 12.83
C SER A 169 -6.17 -0.45 13.05
N VAL A 170 -6.71 -1.53 13.60
CA VAL A 170 -8.07 -1.62 14.14
C VAL A 170 -7.93 -1.92 15.64
N SER A 171 -7.97 -0.88 16.46
CA SER A 171 -7.73 -0.96 17.89
C SER A 171 -8.64 -0.04 18.69
N ALA A 172 -8.65 -0.22 20.00
CA ALA A 172 -9.36 0.69 20.91
C ALA A 172 -8.63 2.04 21.08
N ASP A 173 -7.31 2.07 20.85
CA ASP A 173 -6.45 3.24 21.02
C ASP A 173 -5.75 3.63 19.71
N PRO A 174 -6.47 4.31 18.79
CA PRO A 174 -5.91 4.70 17.48
C PRO A 174 -4.81 5.77 17.62
N ASP A 175 -4.84 6.60 18.65
CA ASP A 175 -3.86 7.68 18.80
C ASP A 175 -2.51 7.12 19.23
N LYS A 176 -2.49 6.15 20.13
CA LYS A 176 -1.27 5.42 20.48
C LYS A 176 -0.73 4.64 19.29
N ALA A 177 -1.60 4.01 18.49
CA ALA A 177 -1.18 3.31 17.28
C ALA A 177 -0.50 4.26 16.28
N LYS A 178 -1.05 5.45 16.06
CA LYS A 178 -0.44 6.48 15.20
C LYS A 178 0.92 6.92 15.74
N SER A 179 1.03 7.19 17.03
CA SER A 179 2.31 7.58 17.65
C SER A 179 3.40 6.53 17.44
N ILE A 180 3.08 5.24 17.63
CA ILE A 180 4.02 4.14 17.37
C ILE A 180 4.47 4.12 15.90
N ILE A 181 3.55 4.35 14.95
CA ILE A 181 3.86 4.37 13.51
C ILE A 181 4.69 5.61 13.14
N GLU A 182 4.45 6.75 13.77
CA GLU A 182 5.17 8.00 13.51
C GLU A 182 6.61 7.97 13.98
N GLU A 183 6.91 7.22 15.03
CA GLU A 183 8.26 7.03 15.58
C GLU A 183 9.18 6.17 14.71
N ASN A 184 8.67 5.55 13.64
CA ASN A 184 9.40 4.64 12.73
C ASN A 184 9.34 5.13 11.24
#